data_058261dacbfc4ac6182d50a203425c61
#
_entry.id   058261dacbfc4ac6182d50a203425c61
#
_cell.length_a   1.000
_cell.length_b   1.000
_cell.length_c   1.000
_cell.angle_alpha   90.00
_cell.angle_beta   90.00
_cell.angle_gamma   90.00
#
_symmetry.space_group_name_H-M   'P 1'
#
loop_
_entity.id
_entity.type
_entity.pdbx_description
1 polymer ?
#
loop_
_entity_poly.entity_id
_entity_poly.type
_entity_poly.pdbx_seq_one_letter_code
_entity_poly.pdbx_strand_id
1 'polypeptide(L)'
;DYGGNVGASVDPKIAATWRITEELSLRGSASTTFRGPPQSLLAGKGTALSYVGPTASFKAIDTIGNAGLSSEEAFSTNIGLIYQNESFYASIDYWAFTFEDSFQTEGFNQLLGSYSANGCIVDGAATDSVVCNTIGAHIFPVAARSNLASTERIEVNWLNGTEIKTSGVDFKAEYTFSDVMNGAVSVGLDGTYGLEYKRDAGLDYTGSVVLAPAADLMGKLNYNAGPSFTSKPELKLAAHVSYETDAHYGGLVLRHVGEYDDLGAPARLPNLATIEDHTTFDVNYIYRGFDGLTLSASVVNLTDEDPAEARGDLAYDPFTHNAFGRMMKVGFTYTVMGK
;
A
#
# COMPACT_ATOMS: atom_id res chain seq x y z
N ASP A 1 1.02 -0.22 -28.73
CA ASP A 1 1.24 -1.57 -29.25
C ASP A 1 2.48 -2.15 -28.61
N TYR A 2 2.33 -3.16 -27.79
CA TYR A 2 3.44 -3.79 -27.05
C TYR A 2 4.07 -4.96 -27.79
N GLY A 3 3.56 -5.30 -28.98
CA GLY A 3 4.01 -6.45 -29.77
C GLY A 3 3.72 -7.80 -29.11
N GLY A 4 3.74 -8.88 -29.88
CA GLY A 4 3.47 -10.23 -29.37
C GLY A 4 2.01 -10.45 -28.97
N ASN A 5 1.78 -11.21 -27.90
CA ASN A 5 0.43 -11.62 -27.44
C ASN A 5 -0.33 -10.52 -26.65
N VAL A 6 0.31 -9.38 -26.37
CA VAL A 6 -0.26 -8.33 -25.49
C VAL A 6 -1.23 -7.42 -26.25
N GLY A 7 -1.09 -7.30 -27.58
CA GLY A 7 -2.02 -6.53 -28.42
C GLY A 7 -1.89 -5.02 -28.28
N ALA A 8 -2.97 -4.32 -28.62
CA ALA A 8 -3.13 -2.87 -28.49
C ALA A 8 -4.30 -2.57 -27.57
N SER A 9 -4.17 -1.51 -26.79
CA SER A 9 -5.24 -0.98 -25.92
C SER A 9 -5.64 0.43 -26.36
N VAL A 10 -6.88 0.80 -26.06
CA VAL A 10 -7.41 2.15 -26.21
C VAL A 10 -7.92 2.59 -24.85
N ASP A 11 -7.27 3.59 -24.28
CA ASP A 11 -7.52 4.04 -22.90
C ASP A 11 -8.13 5.44 -22.88
N PRO A 12 -9.46 5.54 -23.04
CA PRO A 12 -10.15 6.81 -23.04
C PRO A 12 -10.08 7.46 -21.64
N LYS A 13 -9.97 8.79 -21.66
CA LYS A 13 -10.13 9.64 -20.49
C LYS A 13 -11.09 10.77 -20.78
N ILE A 14 -12.05 10.97 -19.89
CA ILE A 14 -12.89 12.15 -19.85
C ILE A 14 -12.67 12.89 -18.53
N ALA A 15 -12.54 14.19 -18.57
CA ALA A 15 -12.45 15.03 -17.38
C ALA A 15 -13.16 16.35 -17.64
N ALA A 16 -13.82 16.86 -16.61
CA ALA A 16 -14.53 18.14 -16.65
C ALA A 16 -14.33 18.89 -15.32
N THR A 17 -14.29 20.21 -15.42
CA THR A 17 -14.36 21.12 -14.30
C THR A 17 -15.46 22.14 -14.58
N TRP A 18 -16.40 22.24 -13.66
CA TRP A 18 -17.45 23.22 -13.72
C TRP A 18 -17.27 24.24 -12.63
N ARG A 19 -17.00 25.48 -13.03
CA ARG A 19 -16.93 26.61 -12.11
C ARG A 19 -18.34 27.09 -11.80
N ILE A 20 -18.83 26.78 -10.59
CA ILE A 20 -20.18 27.09 -10.13
C ILE A 20 -20.28 28.57 -9.73
N THR A 21 -19.25 29.06 -9.04
CA THR A 21 -19.05 30.48 -8.69
C THR A 21 -17.59 30.85 -8.95
N GLU A 22 -17.17 32.07 -8.65
CA GLU A 22 -15.77 32.47 -8.70
C GLU A 22 -14.89 31.65 -7.75
N GLU A 23 -15.44 31.22 -6.63
CA GLU A 23 -14.75 30.52 -5.53
C GLU A 23 -15.02 29.01 -5.53
N LEU A 24 -16.16 28.55 -6.07
CA LEU A 24 -16.62 27.16 -5.97
C LEU A 24 -16.56 26.46 -7.32
N SER A 25 -15.86 25.34 -7.37
CA SER A 25 -15.73 24.49 -8.55
C SER A 25 -16.04 23.03 -8.23
N LEU A 26 -16.74 22.36 -9.13
CA LEU A 26 -16.91 20.91 -9.16
C LEU A 26 -16.00 20.33 -10.24
N ARG A 27 -15.28 19.26 -9.93
CA ARG A 27 -14.48 18.51 -10.89
C ARG A 27 -14.88 17.05 -10.93
N GLY A 28 -14.67 16.41 -12.07
CA GLY A 28 -14.88 14.99 -12.21
C GLY A 28 -14.07 14.41 -13.34
N SER A 29 -13.68 13.16 -13.22
CA SER A 29 -12.99 12.43 -14.26
C SER A 29 -13.32 10.95 -14.23
N ALA A 30 -13.23 10.31 -15.39
CA ALA A 30 -13.26 8.87 -15.55
C ALA A 30 -12.23 8.47 -16.61
N SER A 31 -11.47 7.42 -16.36
CA SER A 31 -10.47 6.92 -17.32
C SER A 31 -10.21 5.45 -17.16
N THR A 32 -9.86 4.80 -18.26
CA THR A 32 -9.23 3.49 -18.27
C THR A 32 -7.71 3.66 -18.41
N THR A 33 -6.98 2.67 -17.99
CA THR A 33 -5.54 2.54 -18.23
C THR A 33 -5.17 1.07 -18.23
N PHE A 34 -4.05 0.71 -18.86
CA PHE A 34 -3.57 -0.66 -18.90
C PHE A 34 -2.05 -0.72 -18.69
N ARG A 35 -1.57 -1.90 -18.33
CA ARG A 35 -0.14 -2.21 -18.27
C ARG A 35 0.10 -3.59 -18.89
N GLY A 36 0.92 -3.66 -19.94
CA GLY A 36 1.35 -4.94 -20.52
C GLY A 36 2.35 -5.66 -19.59
N PRO A 37 2.36 -7.00 -19.57
CA PRO A 37 3.28 -7.77 -18.75
C PRO A 37 4.72 -7.55 -19.20
N PRO A 38 5.64 -7.18 -18.29
CA PRO A 38 7.05 -7.10 -18.60
C PRO A 38 7.61 -8.51 -18.92
N GLN A 39 8.61 -8.56 -19.78
CA GLN A 39 9.18 -9.84 -20.25
C GLN A 39 9.66 -10.75 -19.12
N SER A 40 10.12 -10.18 -18.01
CA SER A 40 10.53 -10.94 -16.82
C SER A 40 9.40 -11.77 -16.21
N LEU A 41 8.14 -11.34 -16.34
CA LEU A 41 6.97 -12.07 -15.85
C LEU A 41 6.52 -13.15 -16.85
N LEU A 42 6.82 -12.98 -18.13
CA LEU A 42 6.41 -13.94 -19.17
C LEU A 42 7.29 -15.18 -19.21
N ALA A 43 8.59 -15.04 -18.99
CA ALA A 43 9.55 -16.11 -19.16
C ALA A 43 10.63 -16.19 -18.07
N GLY A 44 10.56 -15.34 -17.05
CA GLY A 44 11.53 -15.31 -15.96
C GLY A 44 11.35 -16.48 -15.00
N LYS A 45 12.46 -16.88 -14.37
CA LYS A 45 12.43 -17.74 -13.19
C LYS A 45 13.31 -17.10 -12.12
N GLY A 46 12.77 -17.00 -10.90
CA GLY A 46 13.47 -16.47 -9.74
C GLY A 46 13.32 -17.41 -8.55
N THR A 47 14.33 -17.46 -7.69
CA THR A 47 14.28 -18.22 -6.43
C THR A 47 14.55 -17.26 -5.27
N ALA A 48 13.69 -17.28 -4.27
CA ALA A 48 13.86 -16.55 -3.02
C ALA A 48 13.69 -17.51 -1.84
N LEU A 49 14.36 -17.21 -0.74
CA LEU A 49 14.17 -17.93 0.52
C LEU A 49 13.10 -17.20 1.32
N SER A 50 12.00 -17.87 1.67
CA SER A 50 10.88 -17.30 2.42
C SER A 50 10.44 -18.21 3.56
N TYR A 51 9.96 -17.58 4.65
CA TYR A 51 9.37 -18.34 5.74
C TYR A 51 8.00 -18.86 5.31
N VAL A 52 7.80 -20.15 5.47
CA VAL A 52 6.57 -20.86 5.08
C VAL A 52 5.84 -21.31 6.35
N GLY A 53 4.77 -20.60 6.69
CA GLY A 53 4.01 -20.82 7.93
C GLY A 53 3.58 -22.27 8.14
N PRO A 54 2.91 -22.94 7.18
CA PRO A 54 2.51 -24.34 7.30
C PRO A 54 3.64 -25.35 7.57
N THR A 55 4.88 -25.02 7.25
CA THR A 55 6.06 -25.85 7.53
C THR A 55 6.91 -25.34 8.67
N ALA A 56 6.56 -24.17 9.25
CA ALA A 56 7.28 -23.47 10.30
C ALA A 56 8.80 -23.32 10.03
N SER A 57 9.20 -23.12 8.76
CA SER A 57 10.59 -23.02 8.36
C SER A 57 10.78 -22.25 7.05
N PHE A 58 12.00 -21.80 6.79
CA PHE A 58 12.36 -21.18 5.52
C PHE A 58 12.48 -22.24 4.43
N LYS A 59 11.89 -21.95 3.26
CA LYS A 59 11.91 -22.80 2.07
C LYS A 59 12.30 -21.99 0.85
N ALA A 60 12.83 -22.66 -0.17
CA ALA A 60 13.04 -22.06 -1.47
C ALA A 60 11.69 -21.87 -2.18
N ILE A 61 11.40 -20.66 -2.58
CA ILE A 61 10.23 -20.31 -3.39
C ILE A 61 10.70 -19.98 -4.79
N ASP A 62 10.36 -20.83 -5.74
CA ASP A 62 10.63 -20.63 -7.16
C ASP A 62 9.44 -19.93 -7.79
N THR A 63 9.64 -18.71 -8.28
CA THR A 63 8.63 -17.98 -9.04
C THR A 63 8.84 -18.22 -10.52
N ILE A 64 7.83 -18.75 -11.19
CA ILE A 64 7.86 -19.15 -12.59
C ILE A 64 7.08 -18.13 -13.43
N GLY A 65 7.71 -17.67 -14.52
CA GLY A 65 7.06 -16.79 -15.50
C GLY A 65 5.91 -17.50 -16.23
N ASN A 66 4.95 -16.72 -16.69
CA ASN A 66 3.77 -17.21 -17.39
C ASN A 66 3.61 -16.46 -18.73
N ALA A 67 3.87 -17.15 -19.83
CA ALA A 67 3.72 -16.60 -21.19
C ALA A 67 2.24 -16.32 -21.57
N GLY A 68 1.29 -16.80 -20.79
CA GLY A 68 -0.15 -16.60 -21.00
C GLY A 68 -0.72 -15.36 -20.30
N LEU A 69 0.13 -14.52 -19.66
CA LEU A 69 -0.37 -13.31 -19.01
C LEU A 69 -0.98 -12.34 -20.04
N SER A 70 -2.18 -11.84 -19.73
CA SER A 70 -2.81 -10.69 -20.37
C SER A 70 -2.36 -9.37 -19.73
N SER A 71 -2.74 -8.24 -20.33
CA SER A 71 -2.50 -6.93 -19.71
C SER A 71 -3.35 -6.76 -18.44
N GLU A 72 -2.81 -6.05 -17.47
CA GLU A 72 -3.62 -5.49 -16.38
C GLU A 72 -4.45 -4.32 -16.91
N GLU A 73 -5.65 -4.18 -16.40
CA GLU A 73 -6.52 -3.06 -16.70
C GLU A 73 -6.96 -2.35 -15.42
N ALA A 74 -7.16 -1.05 -15.51
CA ALA A 74 -7.72 -0.29 -14.41
C ALA A 74 -8.72 0.74 -14.91
N PHE A 75 -9.84 0.84 -14.20
CA PHE A 75 -10.83 1.89 -14.37
C PHE A 75 -10.78 2.81 -13.14
N SER A 76 -10.69 4.10 -13.37
CA SER A 76 -10.64 5.10 -12.30
C SER A 76 -11.73 6.15 -12.46
N THR A 77 -12.32 6.55 -11.35
CA THR A 77 -13.26 7.67 -11.26
C THR A 77 -12.89 8.59 -10.12
N ASN A 78 -13.12 9.88 -10.34
CA ASN A 78 -12.98 10.91 -9.30
C ASN A 78 -14.10 11.93 -9.46
N ILE A 79 -14.64 12.38 -8.32
CA ILE A 79 -15.52 13.55 -8.24
C ILE A 79 -15.13 14.37 -7.02
N GLY A 80 -14.95 15.68 -7.20
CA GLY A 80 -14.48 16.53 -6.12
C GLY A 80 -15.07 17.93 -6.19
N LEU A 81 -15.17 18.53 -5.03
CA LEU A 81 -15.57 19.91 -4.82
C LEU A 81 -14.37 20.70 -4.31
N ILE A 82 -14.15 21.88 -4.87
CA ILE A 82 -13.07 22.80 -4.49
C ILE A 82 -13.70 24.13 -4.17
N TYR A 83 -13.38 24.66 -3.00
CA TYR A 83 -13.65 26.03 -2.62
C TYR A 83 -12.32 26.76 -2.44
N GLN A 84 -12.16 27.92 -3.06
CA GLN A 84 -10.95 28.72 -2.96
C GLN A 84 -11.26 30.20 -3.04
N ASN A 85 -10.76 30.97 -2.07
CA ASN A 85 -10.69 32.43 -2.13
C ASN A 85 -9.26 32.90 -1.80
N GLU A 86 -9.06 34.18 -1.51
CA GLU A 86 -7.73 34.77 -1.24
C GLU A 86 -7.02 34.14 -0.04
N SER A 87 -7.76 33.73 0.98
CA SER A 87 -7.20 33.27 2.28
C SER A 87 -7.49 31.81 2.60
N PHE A 88 -8.51 31.23 1.95
CA PHE A 88 -8.98 29.88 2.29
C PHE A 88 -9.07 29.00 1.07
N TYR A 89 -8.50 27.80 1.18
CA TYR A 89 -8.64 26.69 0.24
C TYR A 89 -9.26 25.49 0.96
N ALA A 90 -10.23 24.83 0.33
CA ALA A 90 -10.73 23.54 0.77
C ALA A 90 -11.07 22.66 -0.44
N SER A 91 -10.82 21.38 -0.33
CA SER A 91 -11.28 20.39 -1.30
C SER A 91 -11.71 19.10 -0.60
N ILE A 92 -12.68 18.43 -1.22
CA ILE A 92 -13.10 17.08 -0.89
C ILE A 92 -13.29 16.32 -2.19
N ASP A 93 -12.64 15.16 -2.32
CA ASP A 93 -12.63 14.34 -3.51
C ASP A 93 -12.96 12.89 -3.15
N TYR A 94 -14.01 12.35 -3.73
CA TYR A 94 -14.25 10.92 -3.75
C TYR A 94 -13.50 10.32 -4.94
N TRP A 95 -12.78 9.24 -4.72
CA TRP A 95 -12.10 8.49 -5.75
C TRP A 95 -12.44 7.00 -5.65
N ALA A 96 -12.46 6.33 -6.79
CA ALA A 96 -12.62 4.88 -6.86
C ALA A 96 -11.79 4.30 -8.01
N PHE A 97 -11.21 3.14 -7.76
CA PHE A 97 -10.46 2.35 -8.73
C PHE A 97 -10.97 0.92 -8.74
N THR A 98 -11.09 0.36 -9.93
CA THR A 98 -11.26 -1.08 -10.15
C THR A 98 -10.05 -1.56 -10.95
N PHE A 99 -9.33 -2.52 -10.41
CA PHE A 99 -8.19 -3.17 -11.07
C PHE A 99 -8.61 -4.58 -11.47
N GLU A 100 -8.37 -4.94 -12.72
CA GLU A 100 -8.63 -6.26 -13.28
C GLU A 100 -7.30 -6.85 -13.76
N ASP A 101 -7.17 -8.17 -13.68
CA ASP A 101 -6.03 -8.90 -14.21
C ASP A 101 -4.65 -8.45 -13.68
N SER A 102 -4.59 -7.89 -12.46
CA SER A 102 -3.34 -7.42 -11.89
C SER A 102 -2.29 -8.52 -11.77
N PHE A 103 -1.02 -8.22 -12.13
CA PHE A 103 0.04 -9.23 -12.08
C PHE A 103 0.37 -9.60 -10.65
N GLN A 104 0.16 -10.86 -10.32
CA GLN A 104 0.50 -11.42 -9.01
C GLN A 104 1.03 -12.84 -9.14
N THR A 105 1.66 -13.34 -8.08
CA THR A 105 2.03 -14.75 -7.98
C THR A 105 1.00 -15.48 -7.13
N GLU A 106 0.93 -16.78 -7.30
CA GLU A 106 0.24 -17.64 -6.33
C GLU A 106 0.84 -17.46 -4.94
N GLY A 107 0.00 -17.49 -3.93
CA GLY A 107 0.46 -17.42 -2.55
C GLY A 107 0.97 -18.78 -2.07
N PHE A 108 2.27 -18.95 -1.83
CA PHE A 108 2.84 -20.23 -1.40
C PHE A 108 2.31 -20.71 -0.04
N ASN A 109 2.02 -19.78 0.89
CA ASN A 109 1.39 -20.14 2.17
C ASN A 109 -0.05 -20.61 1.97
N GLN A 110 -0.79 -19.96 1.07
CA GLN A 110 -2.15 -20.34 0.72
C GLN A 110 -2.21 -21.68 -0.02
N LEU A 111 -1.27 -21.95 -0.92
CA LEU A 111 -1.13 -23.25 -1.58
C LEU A 111 -0.98 -24.38 -0.55
N LEU A 112 -0.02 -24.27 0.39
CA LEU A 112 0.17 -25.29 1.42
C LEU A 112 -0.97 -25.35 2.42
N GLY A 113 -1.54 -24.21 2.80
CA GLY A 113 -2.73 -24.13 3.66
C GLY A 113 -3.92 -24.84 3.01
N SER A 114 -4.16 -24.59 1.74
CA SER A 114 -5.23 -25.24 0.96
C SER A 114 -4.97 -26.74 0.80
N TYR A 115 -3.71 -27.16 0.60
CA TYR A 115 -3.33 -28.58 0.55
C TYR A 115 -3.72 -29.31 1.84
N SER A 116 -3.44 -28.71 2.98
CA SER A 116 -3.81 -29.25 4.28
C SER A 116 -5.33 -29.23 4.52
N ALA A 117 -5.99 -28.12 4.18
CA ALA A 117 -7.42 -27.93 4.41
C ALA A 117 -8.30 -28.88 3.58
N ASN A 118 -7.84 -29.26 2.38
CA ASN A 118 -8.53 -30.22 1.51
C ASN A 118 -8.23 -31.69 1.87
N GLY A 119 -7.55 -31.95 2.97
CA GLY A 119 -7.26 -33.32 3.41
C GLY A 119 -6.34 -34.07 2.43
N CYS A 120 -5.38 -33.35 1.84
CA CYS A 120 -4.47 -33.94 0.85
C CYS A 120 -3.41 -34.86 1.48
N ILE A 121 -3.38 -34.96 2.80
CA ILE A 121 -2.57 -35.93 3.54
C ILE A 121 -3.51 -36.69 4.48
N VAL A 122 -3.62 -38.01 4.26
CA VAL A 122 -4.41 -38.91 5.11
C VAL A 122 -3.51 -40.08 5.54
N ASP A 123 -3.42 -40.33 6.84
CA ASP A 123 -2.61 -41.40 7.43
C ASP A 123 -1.13 -41.41 6.94
N GLY A 124 -0.56 -40.22 6.70
CA GLY A 124 0.83 -40.06 6.23
C GLY A 124 1.02 -40.39 4.73
N ALA A 125 -0.05 -40.45 3.96
CA ALA A 125 -0.02 -40.63 2.50
C ALA A 125 -0.69 -39.46 1.78
N ALA A 126 -0.18 -39.11 0.60
CA ALA A 126 -0.80 -38.11 -0.26
C ALA A 126 -2.09 -38.67 -0.87
N THR A 127 -3.17 -37.87 -0.83
CA THR A 127 -4.46 -38.23 -1.39
C THR A 127 -4.50 -37.95 -2.90
N ASP A 128 -5.02 -38.89 -3.67
CA ASP A 128 -5.23 -38.76 -5.10
C ASP A 128 -6.62 -38.11 -5.38
N SER A 129 -6.64 -36.79 -5.43
CA SER A 129 -7.77 -35.99 -5.87
C SER A 129 -7.31 -34.90 -6.83
N VAL A 130 -8.22 -34.37 -7.66
CA VAL A 130 -7.85 -33.29 -8.61
C VAL A 130 -7.24 -32.10 -7.89
N VAL A 131 -7.86 -31.65 -6.80
CA VAL A 131 -7.37 -30.51 -5.99
C VAL A 131 -5.99 -30.82 -5.40
N CYS A 132 -5.81 -32.01 -4.81
CA CYS A 132 -4.56 -32.38 -4.18
C CYS A 132 -3.43 -32.58 -5.20
N ASN A 133 -3.73 -33.08 -6.37
CA ASN A 133 -2.75 -33.21 -7.45
C ASN A 133 -2.35 -31.84 -8.02
N THR A 134 -3.31 -30.93 -8.22
CA THR A 134 -3.06 -29.58 -8.69
C THR A 134 -2.13 -28.84 -7.71
N ILE A 135 -2.51 -28.75 -6.44
CA ILE A 135 -1.68 -28.05 -5.45
C ILE A 135 -0.37 -28.82 -5.21
N GLY A 136 -0.42 -30.15 -5.14
CA GLY A 136 0.75 -31.01 -4.95
C GLY A 136 1.82 -30.84 -6.03
N ALA A 137 1.44 -30.44 -7.25
CA ALA A 137 2.41 -30.17 -8.33
C ALA A 137 3.41 -29.06 -7.97
N HIS A 138 3.05 -28.15 -7.06
CA HIS A 138 3.88 -27.05 -6.58
C HIS A 138 4.87 -27.46 -5.47
N ILE A 139 4.75 -28.67 -4.87
CA ILE A 139 5.46 -29.10 -3.66
C ILE A 139 6.59 -30.07 -4.03
N PHE A 140 7.83 -29.73 -3.62
CA PHE A 140 9.03 -30.52 -3.91
C PHE A 140 9.87 -30.78 -2.64
N PRO A 141 10.54 -31.97 -2.54
CA PRO A 141 10.42 -33.09 -3.50
C PRO A 141 9.02 -33.74 -3.46
N VAL A 142 8.71 -34.58 -4.44
CA VAL A 142 7.38 -35.26 -4.52
C VAL A 142 7.05 -36.01 -3.22
N ALA A 143 8.06 -36.57 -2.55
CA ALA A 143 7.88 -37.23 -1.25
C ALA A 143 7.33 -36.31 -0.15
N ALA A 144 7.53 -34.99 -0.25
CA ALA A 144 7.02 -34.01 0.70
C ALA A 144 5.49 -33.85 0.65
N ARG A 145 4.84 -34.34 -0.40
CA ARG A 145 3.37 -34.32 -0.53
C ARG A 145 2.67 -35.20 0.51
N SER A 146 3.38 -36.15 1.11
CA SER A 146 2.89 -36.95 2.25
C SER A 146 3.30 -36.38 3.61
N ASN A 147 4.24 -35.43 3.65
CA ASN A 147 4.71 -34.76 4.87
C ASN A 147 5.24 -33.37 4.53
N LEU A 148 4.41 -32.34 4.70
CA LEU A 148 4.77 -30.96 4.36
C LEU A 148 5.99 -30.42 5.10
N ALA A 149 6.33 -30.95 6.28
CA ALA A 149 7.54 -30.53 7.00
C ALA A 149 8.82 -30.83 6.19
N SER A 150 8.81 -31.87 5.35
CA SER A 150 9.91 -32.24 4.46
C SER A 150 9.95 -31.47 3.13
N THR A 151 9.08 -30.47 2.93
CA THR A 151 9.14 -29.61 1.77
C THR A 151 10.46 -28.84 1.76
N GLU A 152 11.16 -28.85 0.64
CA GLU A 152 12.40 -28.12 0.42
C GLU A 152 12.16 -26.90 -0.47
N ARG A 153 11.26 -27.04 -1.44
CA ARG A 153 10.97 -26.04 -2.46
C ARG A 153 9.49 -26.01 -2.81
N ILE A 154 9.00 -24.81 -3.09
CA ILE A 154 7.64 -24.57 -3.59
C ILE A 154 7.77 -23.76 -4.88
N GLU A 155 7.11 -24.21 -5.94
CA GLU A 155 6.98 -23.45 -7.19
C GLU A 155 5.67 -22.67 -7.19
N VAL A 156 5.71 -21.39 -7.57
CA VAL A 156 4.55 -20.52 -7.74
C VAL A 156 4.60 -19.85 -9.11
N ASN A 157 3.47 -19.66 -9.74
CA ASN A 157 3.36 -19.09 -11.07
C ASN A 157 2.92 -17.62 -10.99
N TRP A 158 3.36 -16.82 -11.96
CA TRP A 158 2.72 -15.55 -12.26
C TRP A 158 1.35 -15.80 -12.88
N LEU A 159 0.37 -15.00 -12.49
CA LEU A 159 -1.00 -15.05 -13.01
C LEU A 159 -1.62 -13.66 -13.09
N ASN A 160 -2.66 -13.53 -13.88
CA ASN A 160 -3.56 -12.40 -13.80
C ASN A 160 -4.47 -12.61 -12.59
N GLY A 161 -4.40 -11.68 -11.66
CA GLY A 161 -5.13 -11.76 -10.41
C GLY A 161 -6.60 -11.44 -10.54
N THR A 162 -7.29 -11.64 -9.45
CA THR A 162 -8.72 -11.32 -9.34
C THR A 162 -8.95 -9.82 -9.21
N GLU A 163 -10.18 -9.39 -9.44
CA GLU A 163 -10.57 -7.98 -9.32
C GLU A 163 -10.25 -7.41 -7.93
N ILE A 164 -9.74 -6.17 -7.92
CA ILE A 164 -9.54 -5.36 -6.72
C ILE A 164 -10.32 -4.07 -6.89
N LYS A 165 -11.21 -3.76 -5.95
CA LYS A 165 -11.91 -2.47 -5.85
C LYS A 165 -11.40 -1.70 -4.66
N THR A 166 -11.03 -0.45 -4.88
CA THR A 166 -10.65 0.45 -3.79
C THR A 166 -11.27 1.81 -3.99
N SER A 167 -11.74 2.40 -2.90
CA SER A 167 -12.32 3.74 -2.92
C SER A 167 -12.03 4.47 -1.62
N GLY A 168 -12.12 5.79 -1.68
CA GLY A 168 -11.88 6.64 -0.52
C GLY A 168 -12.28 8.08 -0.79
N VAL A 169 -12.04 8.89 0.23
CA VAL A 169 -12.26 10.33 0.21
C VAL A 169 -10.97 11.02 0.63
N ASP A 170 -10.45 11.88 -0.24
CA ASP A 170 -9.38 12.81 0.10
C ASP A 170 -10.00 14.14 0.50
N PHE A 171 -9.47 14.75 1.54
CA PHE A 171 -9.90 16.08 1.99
C PHE A 171 -8.69 16.96 2.30
N LYS A 172 -8.81 18.22 2.00
CA LYS A 172 -7.84 19.26 2.33
C LYS A 172 -8.54 20.53 2.72
N ALA A 173 -8.02 21.21 3.74
CA ALA A 173 -8.41 22.57 4.09
C ALA A 173 -7.17 23.35 4.53
N GLU A 174 -7.05 24.60 4.10
CA GLU A 174 -5.92 25.47 4.45
C GLU A 174 -6.42 26.92 4.56
N TYR A 175 -6.03 27.60 5.62
CA TYR A 175 -6.32 29.01 5.84
C TYR A 175 -5.03 29.78 6.11
N THR A 176 -4.82 30.89 5.41
CA THR A 176 -3.69 31.78 5.60
C THR A 176 -4.13 33.12 6.17
N PHE A 177 -3.64 33.44 7.35
CA PHE A 177 -3.77 34.74 7.99
C PHE A 177 -2.60 35.62 7.53
N SER A 178 -2.89 36.57 6.67
CA SER A 178 -1.89 37.57 6.24
C SER A 178 -1.68 38.63 7.32
N ASP A 179 -0.55 39.32 7.29
CA ASP A 179 -0.22 40.46 8.15
C ASP A 179 -0.19 40.16 9.66
N VAL A 180 0.19 38.96 10.04
CA VAL A 180 0.42 38.57 11.43
C VAL A 180 1.89 38.84 11.81
N MET A 181 2.16 39.83 12.65
CA MET A 181 3.52 40.19 13.14
C MET A 181 4.56 40.33 12.00
N ASN A 182 4.22 41.04 10.93
CA ASN A 182 5.01 41.19 9.71
C ASN A 182 5.27 39.89 8.93
N GLY A 183 4.39 38.92 9.05
CA GLY A 183 4.45 37.64 8.34
C GLY A 183 3.07 37.08 8.09
N ALA A 184 3.03 35.81 7.71
CA ALA A 184 1.80 35.07 7.49
C ALA A 184 1.78 33.81 8.38
N VAL A 185 0.61 33.48 8.91
CA VAL A 185 0.35 32.21 9.59
C VAL A 185 -0.54 31.37 8.69
N SER A 186 -0.10 30.16 8.37
CA SER A 186 -0.95 29.18 7.66
C SER A 186 -1.29 28.01 8.58
N VAL A 187 -2.56 27.60 8.57
CA VAL A 187 -3.07 26.43 9.27
C VAL A 187 -3.75 25.53 8.26
N GLY A 188 -3.35 24.28 8.21
CA GLY A 188 -3.90 23.34 7.25
C GLY A 188 -4.11 21.95 7.82
N LEU A 189 -5.00 21.23 7.13
CA LEU A 189 -5.33 19.84 7.37
C LEU A 189 -5.50 19.15 6.03
N ASP A 190 -4.87 18.01 5.86
CA ASP A 190 -5.09 17.12 4.70
C ASP A 190 -5.14 15.66 5.16
N GLY A 191 -5.89 14.85 4.45
CA GLY A 191 -6.00 13.45 4.80
C GLY A 191 -6.78 12.64 3.77
N THR A 192 -6.70 11.33 3.98
CA THR A 192 -7.44 10.32 3.22
C THR A 192 -8.23 9.45 4.18
N TYR A 193 -9.50 9.23 3.88
CA TYR A 193 -10.34 8.22 4.51
C TYR A 193 -10.68 7.14 3.50
N GLY A 194 -10.12 5.94 3.69
CA GLY A 194 -10.39 4.77 2.88
C GLY A 194 -11.75 4.18 3.20
N LEU A 195 -12.56 3.91 2.17
CA LEU A 195 -13.90 3.37 2.31
C LEU A 195 -13.94 1.86 2.08
N GLU A 196 -13.18 1.39 1.09
CA GLU A 196 -13.08 -0.04 0.79
C GLU A 196 -11.76 -0.40 0.13
N TYR A 197 -11.30 -1.61 0.37
CA TYR A 197 -10.27 -2.30 -0.39
C TYR A 197 -10.68 -3.76 -0.53
N LYS A 198 -11.60 -4.01 -1.48
CA LYS A 198 -12.16 -5.34 -1.73
C LYS A 198 -11.32 -6.08 -2.74
N ARG A 199 -11.05 -7.32 -2.44
CA ARG A 199 -10.39 -8.28 -3.33
C ARG A 199 -11.28 -9.48 -3.47
N ASP A 200 -11.51 -9.92 -4.69
CA ASP A 200 -12.19 -11.17 -4.97
C ASP A 200 -11.37 -12.40 -4.54
N ALA A 201 -11.97 -13.57 -4.58
CA ALA A 201 -11.30 -14.81 -4.17
C ALA A 201 -10.06 -15.04 -5.03
N GLY A 202 -8.90 -15.19 -4.38
CA GLY A 202 -7.64 -15.56 -5.04
C GLY A 202 -7.66 -17.02 -5.48
N LEU A 203 -7.35 -17.27 -6.74
CA LEU A 203 -7.32 -18.60 -7.33
C LEU A 203 -5.88 -19.08 -7.57
N ASP A 204 -5.70 -20.39 -7.76
CA ASP A 204 -4.48 -20.95 -8.32
C ASP A 204 -4.34 -20.57 -9.80
N TYR A 205 -3.18 -20.81 -10.39
CA TYR A 205 -2.92 -20.44 -11.80
C TYR A 205 -3.80 -21.18 -12.82
N THR A 206 -4.44 -22.28 -12.42
CA THR A 206 -5.41 -22.99 -13.25
C THR A 206 -6.83 -22.42 -13.16
N GLY A 207 -7.07 -21.52 -12.20
CA GLY A 207 -8.41 -21.00 -11.90
C GLY A 207 -9.35 -22.00 -11.23
N SER A 208 -8.84 -23.14 -10.78
CA SER A 208 -9.65 -24.26 -10.29
C SER A 208 -9.76 -24.35 -8.77
N VAL A 209 -8.76 -23.81 -8.06
CA VAL A 209 -8.67 -23.92 -6.60
C VAL A 209 -8.70 -22.53 -5.97
N VAL A 210 -9.61 -22.32 -5.02
CA VAL A 210 -9.63 -21.10 -4.21
C VAL A 210 -8.51 -21.18 -3.17
N LEU A 211 -7.51 -20.31 -3.31
CA LEU A 211 -6.38 -20.18 -2.39
C LEU A 211 -6.67 -19.20 -1.26
N ALA A 212 -7.45 -18.18 -1.52
CA ALA A 212 -7.85 -17.20 -0.51
C ALA A 212 -9.29 -16.74 -0.78
N PRO A 213 -10.15 -16.62 0.25
CA PRO A 213 -11.51 -16.11 0.08
C PRO A 213 -11.50 -14.63 -0.33
N ALA A 214 -12.61 -14.19 -0.94
CA ALA A 214 -12.88 -12.77 -1.13
C ALA A 214 -12.89 -12.04 0.22
N ALA A 215 -12.35 -10.85 0.26
CA ALA A 215 -12.23 -10.08 1.51
C ALA A 215 -12.23 -8.57 1.26
N ASP A 216 -12.76 -7.83 2.22
CA ASP A 216 -12.50 -6.41 2.37
C ASP A 216 -11.35 -6.22 3.35
N LEU A 217 -10.27 -5.63 2.89
CA LEU A 217 -9.01 -5.44 3.63
C LEU A 217 -8.80 -3.98 4.06
N MET A 218 -9.79 -3.09 3.83
CA MET A 218 -9.73 -1.75 4.38
C MET A 218 -9.79 -1.81 5.91
N GLY A 219 -9.04 -0.96 6.58
CA GLY A 219 -8.91 -1.01 8.03
C GLY A 219 -8.13 -2.22 8.57
N LYS A 220 -7.26 -2.86 7.75
CA LYS A 220 -6.59 -4.11 8.17
C LYS A 220 -5.13 -4.18 7.76
N LEU A 221 -4.33 -4.79 8.64
CA LEU A 221 -3.02 -5.34 8.31
C LEU A 221 -3.18 -6.83 8.02
N ASN A 222 -2.98 -7.22 6.76
CA ASN A 222 -3.12 -8.59 6.32
C ASN A 222 -1.79 -9.18 5.85
N TYR A 223 -1.26 -10.12 6.59
CA TYR A 223 -0.01 -10.85 6.29
C TYR A 223 -0.18 -11.93 5.22
N ASN A 224 -1.41 -12.32 4.91
CA ASN A 224 -1.74 -13.45 4.05
C ASN A 224 -2.38 -13.06 2.71
N ALA A 225 -2.29 -11.79 2.33
CA ALA A 225 -2.97 -11.28 1.13
C ALA A 225 -2.28 -11.65 -0.21
N GLY A 226 -1.72 -12.85 -0.32
CA GLY A 226 -0.96 -13.29 -1.49
C GLY A 226 0.43 -12.61 -1.52
N PRO A 227 0.98 -12.29 -2.69
CA PRO A 227 2.28 -11.63 -2.78
C PRO A 227 2.26 -10.20 -2.22
N SER A 228 1.09 -9.70 -1.88
CA SER A 228 0.89 -8.35 -1.38
C SER A 228 0.53 -8.38 0.10
N PHE A 229 1.53 -8.22 0.91
CA PHE A 229 1.35 -7.68 2.25
C PHE A 229 0.53 -6.40 2.14
N THR A 230 -0.61 -6.32 2.77
CA THR A 230 -1.45 -5.12 2.72
C THR A 230 -1.60 -4.51 4.10
N SER A 231 -1.17 -3.28 4.24
CA SER A 231 -1.51 -2.41 5.36
C SER A 231 -2.38 -1.28 4.84
N LYS A 232 -3.62 -1.21 5.29
CA LYS A 232 -4.64 -0.29 4.80
C LYS A 232 -5.41 0.36 5.96
N PRO A 233 -4.77 1.19 6.81
CA PRO A 233 -5.51 2.00 7.76
C PRO A 233 -6.60 2.82 7.05
N GLU A 234 -7.79 2.95 7.66
CA GLU A 234 -8.87 3.74 7.07
C GLU A 234 -8.53 5.23 7.06
N LEU A 235 -7.96 5.74 8.16
CA LEU A 235 -7.66 7.16 8.32
C LEU A 235 -6.16 7.42 8.33
N LYS A 236 -5.72 8.31 7.44
CA LYS A 236 -4.40 8.96 7.49
C LYS A 236 -4.62 10.45 7.33
N LEU A 237 -4.10 11.25 8.24
CA LEU A 237 -4.20 12.70 8.15
C LEU A 237 -2.90 13.39 8.58
N ALA A 238 -2.69 14.60 8.06
CA ALA A 238 -1.70 15.53 8.52
C ALA A 238 -2.36 16.89 8.80
N ALA A 239 -1.99 17.50 9.92
CA ALA A 239 -2.36 18.87 10.22
C ALA A 239 -1.09 19.70 10.40
N HIS A 240 -1.10 20.93 9.98
CA HIS A 240 0.06 21.80 10.14
C HIS A 240 -0.30 23.21 10.55
N VAL A 241 0.63 23.84 11.24
CA VAL A 241 0.66 25.28 11.45
C VAL A 241 2.05 25.79 11.08
N SER A 242 2.12 26.87 10.32
CA SER A 242 3.38 27.51 9.99
C SER A 242 3.29 29.03 10.13
N TYR A 243 4.42 29.63 10.40
CA TYR A 243 4.61 31.08 10.41
C TYR A 243 5.79 31.42 9.50
N GLU A 244 5.58 32.35 8.60
CA GLU A 244 6.59 32.76 7.63
C GLU A 244 6.71 34.29 7.57
N THR A 245 7.96 34.73 7.56
CA THR A 245 8.38 36.12 7.25
C THR A 245 9.45 36.09 6.16
N ASP A 246 9.95 37.22 5.72
CA ASP A 246 11.07 37.29 4.77
C ASP A 246 12.28 36.48 5.23
N ALA A 247 12.60 36.54 6.54
CA ALA A 247 13.81 35.93 7.11
C ALA A 247 13.57 34.58 7.79
N HIS A 248 12.37 34.30 8.25
CA HIS A 248 12.07 33.15 9.10
C HIS A 248 10.92 32.32 8.56
N TYR A 249 11.05 31.00 8.64
CA TYR A 249 9.95 30.07 8.51
C TYR A 249 10.00 29.09 9.68
N GLY A 250 8.88 28.90 10.36
CA GLY A 250 8.73 27.90 11.41
C GLY A 250 7.44 27.11 11.16
N GLY A 251 7.50 25.78 11.28
CA GLY A 251 6.36 24.90 11.05
C GLY A 251 6.31 23.75 12.07
N LEU A 252 5.09 23.42 12.47
CA LEU A 252 4.73 22.21 13.21
C LEU A 252 3.79 21.39 12.35
N VAL A 253 4.06 20.10 12.20
CA VAL A 253 3.21 19.14 11.50
C VAL A 253 2.84 18.02 12.46
N LEU A 254 1.56 17.77 12.62
CA LEU A 254 1.00 16.59 13.24
C LEU A 254 0.73 15.56 12.14
N ARG A 255 1.12 14.30 12.34
CA ARG A 255 0.76 13.16 11.49
C ARG A 255 0.00 12.15 12.33
N HIS A 256 -1.12 11.68 11.82
CA HIS A 256 -1.96 10.71 12.51
C HIS A 256 -2.36 9.58 11.56
N VAL A 257 -2.24 8.36 12.06
CA VAL A 257 -2.77 7.15 11.44
C VAL A 257 -3.79 6.58 12.43
N GLY A 258 -5.03 6.38 11.99
CA GLY A 258 -6.08 5.78 12.80
C GLY A 258 -5.81 4.31 13.11
N GLU A 259 -6.47 3.78 14.12
CA GLU A 259 -6.41 2.35 14.49
C GLU A 259 -6.91 1.44 13.36
N TYR A 260 -6.40 0.21 13.30
CA TYR A 260 -6.81 -0.81 12.33
C TYR A 260 -6.56 -2.22 12.84
N ASP A 261 -7.30 -3.20 12.30
CA ASP A 261 -7.22 -4.59 12.72
C ASP A 261 -5.92 -5.27 12.29
N ASP A 262 -5.36 -6.09 13.17
CA ASP A 262 -4.24 -6.97 12.88
C ASP A 262 -4.73 -8.41 12.61
N LEU A 263 -4.66 -8.85 11.36
CA LEU A 263 -5.04 -10.21 10.95
C LEU A 263 -3.92 -11.24 11.10
N GLY A 264 -2.82 -10.90 11.78
CA GLY A 264 -1.72 -11.81 12.09
C GLY A 264 -2.14 -12.95 13.01
N ALA A 265 -1.30 -13.99 13.06
CA ALA A 265 -1.58 -15.16 13.87
C ALA A 265 -1.64 -14.82 15.37
N PRO A 266 -2.72 -15.16 16.10
CA PRO A 266 -2.89 -14.85 17.52
C PRO A 266 -1.82 -15.45 18.44
N ALA A 267 -1.10 -16.48 17.98
CA ALA A 267 -0.10 -17.19 18.77
C ALA A 267 1.06 -16.29 19.27
N ARG A 268 1.36 -15.18 18.60
CA ARG A 268 2.44 -14.26 19.01
C ARG A 268 2.01 -13.28 20.08
N LEU A 269 0.86 -12.63 19.91
CA LEU A 269 0.30 -11.65 20.83
C LEU A 269 -1.21 -11.89 20.88
N PRO A 270 -1.69 -12.84 21.72
CA PRO A 270 -3.08 -13.31 21.69
C PRO A 270 -4.11 -12.20 21.95
N ASN A 271 -3.74 -11.21 22.75
CA ASN A 271 -4.63 -10.12 23.16
C ASN A 271 -4.54 -8.89 22.25
N LEU A 272 -3.61 -8.88 21.28
CA LEU A 272 -3.44 -7.77 20.35
C LEU A 272 -4.22 -8.08 19.06
N ALA A 273 -5.44 -7.58 18.95
CA ALA A 273 -6.26 -7.74 17.74
C ALA A 273 -6.29 -6.48 16.89
N THR A 274 -5.92 -5.34 17.47
CA THR A 274 -5.97 -4.02 16.87
C THR A 274 -4.59 -3.37 17.01
N ILE A 275 -4.12 -2.72 15.97
CA ILE A 275 -2.99 -1.81 15.99
C ILE A 275 -3.55 -0.46 16.39
N GLU A 276 -3.08 0.07 17.50
CA GLU A 276 -3.56 1.35 18.04
C GLU A 276 -3.23 2.51 17.08
N ASP A 277 -3.95 3.60 17.22
CA ASP A 277 -3.66 4.83 16.49
C ASP A 277 -2.26 5.36 16.83
N HIS A 278 -1.65 6.04 15.87
CA HIS A 278 -0.29 6.56 16.01
C HIS A 278 -0.21 8.02 15.60
N THR A 279 0.28 8.86 16.50
CA THR A 279 0.38 10.31 16.26
C THR A 279 1.79 10.80 16.53
N THR A 280 2.41 11.44 15.54
CA THR A 280 3.73 12.07 15.67
C THR A 280 3.68 13.54 15.36
N PHE A 281 4.66 14.28 15.87
CA PHE A 281 4.83 15.71 15.63
C PHE A 281 6.20 15.98 15.02
N ASP A 282 6.23 16.76 13.94
CA ASP A 282 7.45 17.20 13.29
C ASP A 282 7.56 18.73 13.44
N VAL A 283 8.76 19.21 13.75
CA VAL A 283 9.07 20.65 13.79
C VAL A 283 10.15 20.95 12.76
N ASN A 284 9.96 22.03 12.02
CA ASN A 284 10.97 22.54 11.10
C ASN A 284 11.14 24.06 11.25
N TYR A 285 12.36 24.51 11.04
CA TYR A 285 12.71 25.91 11.07
C TYR A 285 13.73 26.24 9.99
N ILE A 286 13.51 27.36 9.29
CA ILE A 286 14.41 27.87 8.25
C ILE A 286 14.69 29.33 8.53
N TYR A 287 15.97 29.70 8.43
CA TYR A 287 16.45 31.07 8.55
C TYR A 287 17.15 31.53 7.27
N ARG A 288 16.69 32.65 6.72
CA ARG A 288 17.15 33.25 5.46
C ARG A 288 17.71 34.66 5.63
N GLY A 289 17.99 35.07 6.89
CA GLY A 289 18.42 36.46 7.20
C GLY A 289 19.87 36.77 6.86
N PHE A 290 20.65 35.82 6.35
CA PHE A 290 22.01 36.04 5.86
C PHE A 290 22.02 36.13 4.33
N ASP A 291 22.81 37.04 3.77
CA ASP A 291 22.95 37.16 2.32
C ASP A 291 23.58 35.89 1.71
N GLY A 292 22.87 35.27 0.80
CA GLY A 292 23.26 34.03 0.12
C GLY A 292 23.29 32.78 0.99
N LEU A 293 22.98 32.83 2.31
CA LEU A 293 23.02 31.69 3.21
C LEU A 293 21.64 31.39 3.81
N THR A 294 21.14 30.18 3.61
CA THR A 294 19.95 29.66 4.25
C THR A 294 20.37 28.56 5.25
N LEU A 295 19.89 28.66 6.48
CA LEU A 295 20.05 27.64 7.50
C LEU A 295 18.74 26.90 7.69
N SER A 296 18.79 25.59 7.93
CA SER A 296 17.60 24.77 8.23
C SER A 296 17.86 23.82 9.39
N ALA A 297 16.84 23.62 10.22
CA ALA A 297 16.83 22.62 11.27
C ALA A 297 15.46 21.94 11.30
N SER A 298 15.41 20.64 11.49
CA SER A 298 14.16 19.90 11.67
C SER A 298 14.31 18.79 12.69
N VAL A 299 13.23 18.53 13.40
CA VAL A 299 13.06 17.39 14.29
C VAL A 299 11.84 16.63 13.81
N VAL A 300 12.03 15.40 13.35
CA VAL A 300 10.97 14.48 12.97
C VAL A 300 10.67 13.62 14.19
N ASN A 301 9.40 13.36 14.45
CA ASN A 301 8.92 12.66 15.63
C ASN A 301 9.45 13.30 16.93
N LEU A 302 9.03 14.54 17.19
CA LEU A 302 9.50 15.36 18.32
C LEU A 302 9.30 14.68 19.68
N THR A 303 8.19 13.96 19.83
CA THR A 303 7.81 13.27 21.07
C THR A 303 8.52 11.94 21.27
N ASP A 304 9.25 11.44 20.25
CA ASP A 304 9.92 10.14 20.25
C ASP A 304 8.92 8.98 20.43
N GLU A 305 7.77 9.09 19.73
CA GLU A 305 6.71 8.11 19.79
C GLU A 305 7.11 6.83 19.08
N ASP A 306 7.00 5.69 19.75
CA ASP A 306 7.24 4.39 19.15
C ASP A 306 6.05 3.96 18.28
N PRO A 307 6.28 3.17 17.20
CA PRO A 307 5.19 2.58 16.44
C PRO A 307 4.30 1.71 17.30
N ALA A 308 2.99 1.72 17.03
CA ALA A 308 2.05 0.80 17.66
C ALA A 308 2.43 -0.67 17.42
N GLU A 309 2.23 -1.53 18.43
CA GLU A 309 2.58 -2.95 18.37
C GLU A 309 1.73 -3.69 17.33
N ALA A 310 2.36 -4.65 16.63
CA ALA A 310 1.71 -5.56 15.69
C ALA A 310 2.23 -6.99 15.84
N ARG A 311 1.42 -7.96 15.43
CA ARG A 311 1.74 -9.39 15.52
C ARG A 311 2.84 -9.88 14.57
N GLY A 312 3.33 -9.02 13.68
CA GLY A 312 4.39 -9.32 12.74
C GLY A 312 5.75 -9.60 13.40
N ASP A 313 6.71 -10.07 12.61
CA ASP A 313 8.06 -10.43 13.07
C ASP A 313 8.83 -9.25 13.64
N LEU A 314 8.55 -8.04 13.17
CA LEU A 314 9.19 -6.81 13.63
C LEU A 314 8.47 -6.20 14.84
N ALA A 315 7.37 -6.80 15.33
CA ALA A 315 6.52 -6.30 16.40
C ALA A 315 5.82 -4.95 16.10
N TYR A 316 5.88 -4.44 14.89
CA TYR A 316 5.15 -3.27 14.40
C TYR A 316 4.84 -3.43 12.89
N ASP A 317 4.00 -2.58 12.33
CA ASP A 317 3.72 -2.53 10.90
C ASP A 317 4.73 -1.64 10.15
N PRO A 318 5.74 -2.22 9.46
CA PRO A 318 6.78 -1.44 8.77
C PRO A 318 6.32 -0.79 7.47
N PHE A 319 5.11 -1.09 6.97
CA PHE A 319 4.56 -0.51 5.74
C PHE A 319 3.83 0.81 6.00
N THR A 320 3.38 1.01 7.25
CA THR A 320 2.66 2.22 7.66
C THR A 320 3.48 3.07 8.62
N HIS A 321 4.27 2.47 9.50
CA HIS A 321 4.99 3.16 10.57
C HIS A 321 6.50 3.11 10.36
N ASN A 322 7.19 4.07 10.98
CA ASN A 322 8.65 4.19 10.95
C ASN A 322 9.21 4.05 12.38
N ALA A 323 10.08 3.04 12.58
CA ALA A 323 10.67 2.73 13.87
C ALA A 323 11.95 3.50 14.19
N PHE A 324 12.35 4.50 13.38
CA PHE A 324 13.60 5.25 13.67
C PHE A 324 13.50 6.20 14.86
N GLY A 325 12.32 6.38 15.48
CA GLY A 325 12.12 7.31 16.57
C GLY A 325 12.39 8.76 16.16
N ARG A 326 12.82 9.57 17.13
CA ARG A 326 13.14 10.98 16.90
C ARG A 326 14.41 11.17 16.09
N MET A 327 14.29 11.90 14.97
CA MET A 327 15.41 12.24 14.10
C MET A 327 15.62 13.75 14.05
N MET A 328 16.88 14.19 14.15
CA MET A 328 17.28 15.59 14.02
C MET A 328 18.07 15.77 12.74
N LYS A 329 17.75 16.83 11.98
CA LYS A 329 18.46 17.21 10.76
C LYS A 329 18.83 18.68 10.84
N VAL A 330 20.08 19.01 10.46
CA VAL A 330 20.56 20.38 10.31
C VAL A 330 21.16 20.51 8.91
N GLY A 331 20.86 21.60 8.24
CA GLY A 331 21.34 21.85 6.90
C GLY A 331 21.68 23.31 6.69
N PHE A 332 22.50 23.56 5.67
CA PHE A 332 22.74 24.90 5.15
C PHE A 332 22.80 24.85 3.63
N THR A 333 22.35 25.93 3.01
CA THR A 333 22.47 26.15 1.56
C THR A 333 23.12 27.51 1.34
N TYR A 334 24.22 27.52 0.60
CA TYR A 334 24.89 28.76 0.21
C TYR A 334 24.76 28.96 -1.30
N THR A 335 24.18 30.09 -1.71
CA THR A 335 24.03 30.46 -3.11
C THR A 335 25.16 31.40 -3.48
N VAL A 336 26.06 30.93 -4.34
CA VAL A 336 27.11 31.79 -4.92
C VAL A 336 26.47 32.61 -6.05
N MET A 337 26.29 33.91 -5.80
CA MET A 337 25.88 34.80 -6.88
C MET A 337 27.07 34.93 -7.84
N GLY A 338 26.96 34.35 -9.04
CA GLY A 338 27.88 34.62 -10.12
C GLY A 338 27.74 36.11 -10.54
N LYS A 339 28.86 36.84 -10.57
CA LYS A 339 28.93 38.17 -11.14
C LYS A 339 28.66 38.13 -12.63
#